data_34ac5533e0bea4d3340328ffc8bef816
#
_entry.id   34ac5533e0bea4d3340328ffc8bef816
#
_cell.length_a   1.000
_cell.length_b   1.000
_cell.length_c   1.000
_cell.angle_alpha   90.00
_cell.angle_beta   90.00
_cell.angle_gamma   90.00
#
_symmetry.space_group_name_H-M   'P 1'
#
loop_
_entity.id
_entity.type
_entity.pdbx_description
1 polymer ?
#
loop_
_entity_poly.entity_id
_entity_poly.type
_entity_poly.pdbx_seq_one_letter_code
_entity_poly.pdbx_strand_id
1 'polypeptide(L)'
;ANVKFKYLNPTDLAQAMATKLIDAMVGSEPWAINTENLCGASVHELGNSSGLGSTFPIVIVASEKALKEKGEALERFLAALDRANEYILSDWDDAMAICASHTGLSVEDQSKGSGLQFFELGFNETDVQSIAMTAMYLLDLEKIEAVSVIMDHVDLRFLPGE
;
A
#
# COMPACT_ATOMS: atom_id res chain seq x y z
N ALA A 1 18.67 -7.18 -21.99
CA ALA A 1 17.70 -8.22 -21.65
C ALA A 1 16.37 -7.86 -22.30
N ASN A 2 15.70 -8.81 -22.96
CA ASN A 2 14.43 -8.56 -23.64
C ASN A 2 13.29 -8.85 -22.66
N VAL A 3 12.99 -7.92 -21.78
CA VAL A 3 11.81 -7.98 -20.92
C VAL A 3 10.66 -7.22 -21.60
N LYS A 4 9.51 -7.86 -21.70
CA LYS A 4 8.28 -7.21 -22.18
C LYS A 4 7.36 -6.95 -20.99
N PHE A 5 7.07 -5.69 -20.74
CA PHE A 5 6.12 -5.31 -19.71
C PHE A 5 4.69 -5.40 -20.23
N LYS A 6 3.80 -5.93 -19.40
CA LYS A 6 2.38 -6.03 -19.64
C LYS A 6 1.62 -5.56 -18.41
N TYR A 7 0.75 -4.57 -18.58
CA TYR A 7 -0.15 -4.13 -17.52
C TYR A 7 -1.34 -5.07 -17.45
N LEU A 8 -1.62 -5.57 -16.26
CA LEU A 8 -2.78 -6.39 -15.93
C LEU A 8 -3.50 -5.79 -14.72
N ASN A 9 -4.79 -6.06 -14.60
CA ASN A 9 -5.47 -5.77 -13.35
C ASN A 9 -4.89 -6.66 -12.24
N PRO A 10 -4.72 -6.14 -11.02
CA PRO A 10 -4.19 -6.93 -9.91
C PRO A 10 -4.94 -8.24 -9.69
N THR A 11 -6.27 -8.24 -9.86
CA THR A 11 -7.12 -9.43 -9.75
C THR A 11 -6.81 -10.53 -10.76
N ASP A 12 -6.17 -10.19 -11.88
CA ASP A 12 -5.87 -11.12 -12.97
C ASP A 12 -4.47 -11.73 -12.87
N LEU A 13 -3.61 -11.19 -11.97
CA LEU A 13 -2.19 -11.56 -11.86
C LEU A 13 -2.01 -13.05 -11.55
N ALA A 14 -2.70 -13.56 -10.54
CA ALA A 14 -2.58 -14.95 -10.12
C ALA A 14 -2.97 -15.92 -11.25
N GLN A 15 -4.07 -15.64 -11.95
CA GLN A 15 -4.51 -16.45 -13.07
C GLN A 15 -3.55 -16.35 -14.27
N ALA A 16 -3.01 -15.17 -14.54
CA ALA A 16 -2.03 -14.98 -15.62
C ALA A 16 -0.73 -15.76 -15.37
N MET A 17 -0.27 -15.83 -14.11
CA MET A 17 0.86 -16.66 -13.70
C MET A 17 0.53 -18.15 -13.84
N ALA A 18 -0.62 -18.59 -13.31
CA ALA A 18 -1.03 -19.99 -13.35
C ALA A 18 -1.17 -20.54 -14.79
N THR A 19 -1.62 -19.69 -15.71
CA THR A 19 -1.78 -20.06 -17.14
C THR A 19 -0.54 -19.80 -17.99
N LYS A 20 0.57 -19.35 -17.37
CA LYS A 20 1.83 -19.00 -18.05
C LYS A 20 1.65 -17.91 -19.12
N LEU A 21 0.69 -17.03 -18.95
CA LEU A 21 0.50 -15.83 -19.80
C LEU A 21 1.59 -14.78 -19.54
N ILE A 22 2.16 -14.80 -18.34
CA ILE A 22 3.31 -14.01 -17.90
C ILE A 22 4.31 -14.93 -17.20
N ASP A 23 5.60 -14.58 -17.28
CA ASP A 23 6.70 -15.34 -16.68
C ASP A 23 7.06 -14.84 -15.28
N ALA A 24 6.73 -13.59 -14.97
CA ALA A 24 6.94 -12.96 -13.68
C ALA A 24 5.90 -11.86 -13.45
N MET A 25 5.64 -11.51 -12.20
CA MET A 25 4.78 -10.42 -11.83
C MET A 25 5.43 -9.51 -10.78
N VAL A 26 4.95 -8.28 -10.70
CA VAL A 26 5.18 -7.36 -9.60
C VAL A 26 3.81 -6.95 -9.08
N GLY A 27 3.58 -7.10 -7.80
CA GLY A 27 2.33 -6.76 -7.15
C GLY A 27 2.52 -6.56 -5.65
N SER A 28 1.57 -5.90 -5.02
CA SER A 28 1.48 -5.79 -3.56
C SER A 28 0.67 -6.96 -3.00
N GLU A 29 0.68 -7.12 -1.70
CA GLU A 29 -0.29 -7.99 -1.04
C GLU A 29 -1.73 -7.42 -1.19
N PRO A 30 -2.75 -8.28 -1.31
CA PRO A 30 -2.72 -9.75 -1.18
C PRO A 30 -2.44 -10.51 -2.49
N TRP A 31 -2.04 -9.85 -3.56
CA TRP A 31 -1.92 -10.48 -4.88
C TRP A 31 -0.76 -11.46 -4.97
N ALA A 32 0.33 -11.22 -4.24
CA ALA A 32 1.44 -12.16 -4.15
C ALA A 32 0.99 -13.46 -3.47
N ILE A 33 0.35 -13.37 -2.30
CA ILE A 33 -0.19 -14.52 -1.57
C ILE A 33 -1.22 -15.29 -2.42
N ASN A 34 -2.14 -14.59 -3.09
CA ASN A 34 -3.10 -15.24 -3.97
C ASN A 34 -2.42 -16.01 -5.10
N THR A 35 -1.31 -15.50 -5.61
CA THR A 35 -0.53 -16.19 -6.65
C THR A 35 0.19 -17.41 -6.09
N GLU A 36 0.80 -17.31 -4.91
CA GLU A 36 1.42 -18.44 -4.22
C GLU A 36 0.39 -19.54 -3.94
N ASN A 37 -0.80 -19.17 -3.44
CA ASN A 37 -1.87 -20.12 -3.15
C ASN A 37 -2.38 -20.83 -4.42
N LEU A 38 -2.48 -20.12 -5.55
CA LEU A 38 -2.95 -20.70 -6.80
C LEU A 38 -1.90 -21.53 -7.52
N CYS A 39 -0.63 -21.09 -7.51
CA CYS A 39 0.44 -21.70 -8.28
C CYS A 39 1.31 -22.68 -7.48
N GLY A 40 1.27 -22.60 -6.14
CA GLY A 40 2.04 -23.47 -5.24
C GLY A 40 3.54 -23.42 -5.51
N ALA A 41 4.19 -24.54 -5.46
CA ALA A 41 5.65 -24.66 -5.63
C ALA A 41 6.19 -24.29 -7.04
N SER A 42 5.31 -23.90 -7.96
CA SER A 42 5.71 -23.48 -9.32
C SER A 42 6.10 -22.01 -9.41
N VAL A 43 5.92 -21.22 -8.36
CA VAL A 43 6.33 -19.83 -8.26
C VAL A 43 7.24 -19.61 -7.06
N HIS A 44 8.11 -18.61 -7.15
CA HIS A 44 9.03 -18.22 -6.09
C HIS A 44 9.10 -16.70 -6.01
N GLU A 45 9.11 -16.15 -4.80
CA GLU A 45 9.46 -14.76 -4.58
C GLU A 45 10.91 -14.52 -4.99
N LEU A 46 11.13 -13.56 -5.88
CA LEU A 46 12.47 -13.15 -6.32
C LEU A 46 13.04 -12.03 -5.47
N GLY A 47 12.19 -11.29 -4.81
CA GLY A 47 12.52 -10.17 -3.94
C GLY A 47 11.32 -9.27 -3.69
N ASN A 48 11.47 -8.39 -2.73
CA ASN A 48 10.47 -7.40 -2.37
C ASN A 48 11.09 -5.99 -2.33
N SER A 49 10.30 -4.99 -2.00
CA SER A 49 10.77 -3.60 -1.94
C SER A 49 11.64 -3.29 -0.71
N SER A 50 11.83 -4.22 0.20
CA SER A 50 12.68 -4.01 1.37
C SER A 50 14.13 -3.73 0.91
N GLY A 51 14.76 -2.72 1.51
CA GLY A 51 16.12 -2.32 1.14
C GLY A 51 16.23 -1.39 -0.08
N LEU A 52 15.12 -1.02 -0.72
CA LEU A 52 15.12 0.00 -1.79
C LEU A 52 15.14 1.45 -1.26
N GLY A 53 15.17 1.62 0.07
CA GLY A 53 15.22 2.94 0.69
C GLY A 53 13.90 3.73 0.66
N SER A 54 12.78 3.05 0.39
CA SER A 54 11.45 3.63 0.40
C SER A 54 10.50 2.84 1.29
N THR A 55 9.64 3.54 2.02
CA THR A 55 8.58 2.95 2.83
C THR A 55 7.33 2.63 2.03
N PHE A 56 7.19 3.13 0.81
CA PHE A 56 5.96 3.06 0.01
C PHE A 56 4.72 3.46 0.81
N PRO A 57 4.67 4.70 1.31
CA PRO A 57 3.57 5.14 2.16
C PRO A 57 2.24 5.09 1.41
N ILE A 58 1.21 4.58 2.08
CA ILE A 58 -0.18 4.70 1.62
C ILE A 58 -0.67 6.06 2.09
N VAL A 59 -1.08 6.91 1.15
CA VAL A 59 -1.51 8.27 1.47
C VAL A 59 -3.03 8.41 1.42
N ILE A 60 -3.57 9.23 2.32
CA ILE A 60 -4.97 9.64 2.30
C ILE A 60 -5.04 10.96 1.53
N VAL A 61 -5.85 11.00 0.49
CA VAL A 61 -6.01 12.18 -0.36
C VAL A 61 -7.37 12.81 -0.12
N ALA A 62 -7.39 14.09 0.17
CA ALA A 62 -8.61 14.89 0.30
C ALA A 62 -8.66 15.98 -0.77
N SER A 63 -9.85 16.26 -1.31
CA SER A 63 -10.03 17.40 -2.20
C SER A 63 -10.01 18.73 -1.42
N GLU A 64 -9.61 19.83 -2.06
CA GLU A 64 -9.71 21.16 -1.44
C GLU A 64 -11.11 21.49 -0.92
N LYS A 65 -12.15 21.03 -1.61
CA LYS A 65 -13.52 21.18 -1.17
C LYS A 65 -13.77 20.45 0.15
N ALA A 66 -13.26 19.22 0.27
CA ALA A 66 -13.42 18.44 1.52
C ALA A 66 -12.65 19.11 2.68
N LEU A 67 -11.45 19.62 2.43
CA LEU A 67 -10.66 20.35 3.43
C LEU A 67 -11.37 21.60 3.94
N LYS A 68 -12.09 22.33 3.06
CA LYS A 68 -12.80 23.57 3.39
C LYS A 68 -14.17 23.33 4.04
N GLU A 69 -14.92 22.33 3.58
CA GLU A 69 -16.33 22.15 3.93
C GLU A 69 -16.59 20.99 4.91
N LYS A 70 -15.63 20.08 5.10
CA LYS A 70 -15.82 18.83 5.85
C LYS A 70 -14.74 18.55 6.89
N GLY A 71 -14.11 19.59 7.44
CA GLY A 71 -13.00 19.44 8.41
C GLY A 71 -13.36 18.50 9.57
N GLU A 72 -14.49 18.71 10.25
CA GLU A 72 -14.93 17.83 11.34
C GLU A 72 -15.14 16.37 10.92
N ALA A 73 -15.55 16.11 9.68
CA ALA A 73 -15.70 14.76 9.19
C ALA A 73 -14.34 14.11 8.89
N LEU A 74 -13.37 14.90 8.43
CA LEU A 74 -11.99 14.43 8.22
C LEU A 74 -11.33 14.09 9.56
N GLU A 75 -11.43 14.94 10.56
CA GLU A 75 -10.93 14.67 11.91
C GLU A 75 -11.52 13.37 12.48
N ARG A 76 -12.83 13.20 12.39
CA ARG A 76 -13.50 11.99 12.88
C ARG A 76 -13.09 10.73 12.09
N PHE A 77 -12.88 10.87 10.80
CA PHE A 77 -12.38 9.76 9.95
C PHE A 77 -10.97 9.37 10.37
N LEU A 78 -10.06 10.33 10.50
CA LEU A 78 -8.67 10.04 10.88
C LEU A 78 -8.58 9.50 12.31
N ALA A 79 -9.36 10.02 13.24
CA ALA A 79 -9.45 9.49 14.60
C ALA A 79 -10.01 8.05 14.63
N ALA A 80 -10.90 7.68 13.72
CA ALA A 80 -11.40 6.32 13.61
C ALA A 80 -10.34 5.37 13.02
N LEU A 81 -9.57 5.86 12.03
CA LEU A 81 -8.47 5.12 11.44
C LEU A 81 -7.34 4.87 12.44
N ASP A 82 -7.00 5.89 13.22
CA ASP A 82 -6.00 5.80 14.28
C ASP A 82 -6.38 4.73 15.31
N ARG A 83 -7.61 4.76 15.81
CA ARG A 83 -8.10 3.69 16.71
C ARG A 83 -8.09 2.32 16.07
N ALA A 84 -8.33 2.22 14.75
CA ALA A 84 -8.24 0.94 14.04
C ALA A 84 -6.80 0.43 13.97
N ASN A 85 -5.83 1.33 13.72
CA ASN A 85 -4.41 0.99 13.75
C ASN A 85 -3.97 0.54 15.16
N GLU A 86 -4.38 1.28 16.20
CA GLU A 86 -4.11 0.90 17.59
C GLU A 86 -4.69 -0.49 17.92
N TYR A 87 -5.91 -0.77 17.46
CA TYR A 87 -6.55 -2.06 17.66
C TYR A 87 -5.78 -3.19 16.95
N ILE A 88 -5.36 -2.99 15.70
CA ILE A 88 -4.56 -3.96 14.98
C ILE A 88 -3.27 -4.30 15.74
N LEU A 89 -2.61 -3.28 16.29
CA LEU A 89 -1.36 -3.46 17.03
C LEU A 89 -1.55 -4.08 18.42
N SER A 90 -2.69 -3.83 19.06
CA SER A 90 -2.97 -4.33 20.41
C SER A 90 -3.59 -5.73 20.45
N ASP A 91 -4.35 -6.11 19.42
CA ASP A 91 -5.05 -7.39 19.32
C ASP A 91 -4.96 -7.97 17.91
N TRP A 92 -3.73 -8.34 17.55
CA TRP A 92 -3.39 -8.78 16.19
C TRP A 92 -4.25 -9.95 15.71
N ASP A 93 -4.41 -10.98 16.53
CA ASP A 93 -5.10 -12.19 16.11
C ASP A 93 -6.58 -11.96 15.80
N ASP A 94 -7.27 -11.19 16.65
CA ASP A 94 -8.66 -10.82 16.42
C ASP A 94 -8.80 -9.85 15.24
N ALA A 95 -7.92 -8.86 15.14
CA ALA A 95 -7.88 -7.94 14.00
C ALA A 95 -7.67 -8.69 12.67
N MET A 96 -6.77 -9.67 12.62
CA MET A 96 -6.54 -10.48 11.43
C MET A 96 -7.74 -11.37 11.09
N ALA A 97 -8.44 -11.90 12.09
CA ALA A 97 -9.68 -12.65 11.86
C ALA A 97 -10.79 -11.75 11.28
N ILE A 98 -10.94 -10.54 11.80
CA ILE A 98 -11.87 -9.54 11.25
C ILE A 98 -11.51 -9.21 9.80
N CYS A 99 -10.25 -8.87 9.51
CA CYS A 99 -9.78 -8.56 8.16
C CYS A 99 -10.02 -9.72 7.19
N ALA A 100 -9.66 -10.95 7.59
CA ALA A 100 -9.86 -12.15 6.79
C ALA A 100 -11.33 -12.37 6.41
N SER A 101 -12.27 -12.06 7.31
CA SER A 101 -13.71 -12.17 7.05
C SER A 101 -14.18 -11.21 5.93
N HIS A 102 -13.48 -10.10 5.71
CA HIS A 102 -13.79 -9.10 4.68
C HIS A 102 -13.00 -9.30 3.39
N THR A 103 -11.77 -9.80 3.46
CA THR A 103 -10.90 -10.00 2.30
C THR A 103 -11.12 -11.34 1.61
N GLY A 104 -11.68 -12.33 2.34
CA GLY A 104 -11.83 -13.70 1.86
C GLY A 104 -10.55 -14.52 1.90
N LEU A 105 -9.47 -14.00 2.48
CA LEU A 105 -8.24 -14.74 2.76
C LEU A 105 -8.41 -15.66 3.97
N SER A 106 -7.53 -16.65 4.10
CA SER A 106 -7.35 -17.32 5.39
C SER A 106 -6.78 -16.36 6.43
N VAL A 107 -7.02 -16.60 7.72
CA VAL A 107 -6.43 -15.78 8.80
C VAL A 107 -4.90 -15.82 8.74
N GLU A 108 -4.32 -16.96 8.39
CA GLU A 108 -2.87 -17.13 8.21
C GLU A 108 -2.33 -16.26 7.08
N ASP A 109 -2.96 -16.28 5.91
CA ASP A 109 -2.55 -15.45 4.76
C ASP A 109 -2.74 -13.96 5.05
N GLN A 110 -3.86 -13.60 5.70
CA GLN A 110 -4.11 -12.22 6.12
C GLN A 110 -3.02 -11.74 7.08
N SER A 111 -2.66 -12.55 8.07
CA SER A 111 -1.61 -12.23 9.03
C SER A 111 -0.23 -12.12 8.37
N LYS A 112 0.09 -13.03 7.44
CA LYS A 112 1.33 -12.99 6.66
C LYS A 112 1.45 -11.70 5.86
N GLY A 113 0.42 -11.33 5.10
CA GLY A 113 0.42 -10.12 4.27
C GLY A 113 0.43 -8.83 5.09
N SER A 114 -0.36 -8.79 6.16
CA SER A 114 -0.42 -7.62 7.06
C SER A 114 0.87 -7.43 7.85
N GLY A 115 1.60 -8.49 8.16
CA GLY A 115 2.89 -8.43 8.86
C GLY A 115 4.00 -7.73 8.07
N LEU A 116 3.80 -7.45 6.78
CA LEU A 116 4.70 -6.66 5.93
C LEU A 116 4.35 -5.16 5.90
N GLN A 117 3.32 -4.75 6.63
CA GLN A 117 2.81 -3.37 6.63
C GLN A 117 3.05 -2.69 7.98
N PHE A 118 3.12 -1.38 7.96
CA PHE A 118 3.16 -0.54 9.15
C PHE A 118 1.80 0.11 9.35
N PHE A 119 1.25 -0.03 10.54
CA PHE A 119 -0.05 0.53 10.93
C PHE A 119 0.18 1.76 11.80
N GLU A 120 0.56 2.85 11.16
CA GLU A 120 0.84 4.13 11.81
C GLU A 120 0.14 5.23 11.02
N LEU A 121 -0.53 6.14 11.73
CA LEU A 121 -1.09 7.34 11.15
C LEU A 121 -0.16 8.50 11.44
N GLY A 122 0.40 9.08 10.39
CA GLY A 122 1.34 10.18 10.50
C GLY A 122 1.95 10.53 9.16
N PHE A 123 2.87 11.49 9.19
CA PHE A 123 3.65 11.86 8.01
C PHE A 123 4.99 12.42 8.47
N ASN A 124 6.04 11.70 8.22
CA ASN A 124 7.37 12.01 8.71
C ASN A 124 8.37 12.28 7.57
N GLU A 125 9.59 12.62 7.91
CA GLU A 125 10.64 12.93 6.94
C GLU A 125 10.96 11.75 6.01
N THR A 126 10.88 10.52 6.50
CA THR A 126 11.11 9.31 5.67
C THR A 126 10.03 9.17 4.61
N ASP A 127 8.78 9.51 4.93
CA ASP A 127 7.67 9.49 3.98
C ASP A 127 7.86 10.55 2.90
N VAL A 128 8.25 11.77 3.30
CA VAL A 128 8.61 12.85 2.36
C VAL A 128 9.69 12.40 1.38
N GLN A 129 10.77 11.80 1.90
CA GLN A 129 11.87 11.31 1.10
C GLN A 129 11.43 10.18 0.15
N SER A 130 10.61 9.26 0.62
CA SER A 130 10.09 8.14 -0.17
C SER A 130 9.21 8.63 -1.33
N ILE A 131 8.32 9.58 -1.07
CA ILE A 131 7.46 10.18 -2.10
C ILE A 131 8.30 10.98 -3.09
N ALA A 132 9.25 11.79 -2.62
CA ALA A 132 10.13 12.57 -3.47
C ALA A 132 10.97 11.67 -4.38
N MET A 133 11.52 10.58 -3.86
CA MET A 133 12.29 9.61 -4.63
C MET A 133 11.43 8.95 -5.72
N THR A 134 10.19 8.58 -5.39
CA THR A 134 9.23 8.05 -6.37
C THR A 134 8.91 9.09 -7.46
N ALA A 135 8.69 10.34 -7.08
CA ALA A 135 8.43 11.43 -8.02
C ALA A 135 9.62 11.68 -8.96
N MET A 136 10.86 11.65 -8.43
CA MET A 136 12.06 11.74 -9.28
C MET A 136 12.15 10.59 -10.29
N TYR A 137 11.81 9.37 -9.86
CA TYR A 137 11.76 8.21 -10.74
C TYR A 137 10.72 8.38 -11.86
N LEU A 138 9.56 8.93 -11.52
CA LEU A 138 8.51 9.22 -12.52
C LEU A 138 8.92 10.33 -13.48
N LEU A 139 9.68 11.32 -13.01
CA LEU A 139 10.25 12.37 -13.85
C LEU A 139 11.26 11.80 -14.84
N ASP A 140 12.20 10.96 -14.36
CA ASP A 140 13.20 10.30 -15.22
C ASP A 140 12.56 9.38 -16.29
N LEU A 141 11.41 8.82 -15.98
CA LEU A 141 10.61 8.01 -16.91
C LEU A 141 9.65 8.85 -17.79
N GLU A 142 9.75 10.18 -17.73
CA GLU A 142 8.89 11.12 -18.48
C GLU A 142 7.37 10.88 -18.23
N LYS A 143 7.01 10.44 -17.01
CA LYS A 143 5.62 10.23 -16.60
C LYS A 143 4.99 11.45 -15.96
N ILE A 144 5.80 12.35 -15.44
CA ILE A 144 5.43 13.65 -14.91
C ILE A 144 6.40 14.71 -15.48
N GLU A 145 5.97 15.96 -15.51
CA GLU A 145 6.76 17.06 -16.10
C GLU A 145 7.66 17.75 -15.06
N ALA A 146 7.31 17.65 -13.78
CA ALA A 146 8.07 18.27 -12.68
C ALA A 146 7.80 17.54 -11.36
N VAL A 147 8.72 17.69 -10.41
CA VAL A 147 8.54 17.26 -9.01
C VAL A 147 8.12 18.48 -8.19
N SER A 148 6.97 18.40 -7.54
CA SER A 148 6.50 19.43 -6.62
C SER A 148 7.20 19.32 -5.27
N VAL A 149 7.18 20.41 -4.49
CA VAL A 149 7.55 20.37 -3.07
C VAL A 149 6.47 19.59 -2.31
N ILE A 150 6.80 18.40 -1.83
CA ILE A 150 5.82 17.48 -1.25
C ILE A 150 5.05 18.13 -0.10
N MET A 151 5.75 18.86 0.78
CA MET A 151 5.14 19.49 1.96
C MET A 151 4.11 20.58 1.63
N ASP A 152 4.16 21.17 0.42
CA ASP A 152 3.14 22.14 -0.02
C ASP A 152 1.77 21.48 -0.25
N HIS A 153 1.73 20.16 -0.32
CA HIS A 153 0.54 19.35 -0.56
C HIS A 153 0.14 18.48 0.65
N VAL A 154 0.81 18.65 1.78
CA VAL A 154 0.54 17.92 3.03
C VAL A 154 -0.22 18.81 4.00
N ASP A 155 -1.33 18.31 4.52
CA ASP A 155 -2.14 19.00 5.53
C ASP A 155 -2.31 18.07 6.74
N LEU A 156 -1.62 18.39 7.83
CA LEU A 156 -1.59 17.58 9.06
C LEU A 156 -2.62 18.05 10.10
N ARG A 157 -3.33 19.16 9.86
CA ARG A 157 -4.25 19.78 10.83
C ARG A 157 -5.39 18.88 11.33
N PHE A 158 -5.65 17.80 10.62
CA PHE A 158 -6.74 16.87 10.94
C PHE A 158 -6.26 15.59 11.63
N LEU A 159 -4.94 15.48 11.89
CA LEU A 159 -4.39 14.32 12.59
C LEU A 159 -4.78 14.33 14.07
N PRO A 160 -5.08 13.16 14.68
CA PRO A 160 -5.33 13.10 16.11
C PRO A 160 -4.10 13.51 16.92
N GLY A 161 -4.29 14.38 17.91
CA GLY A 161 -3.24 14.75 18.87
C GLY A 161 -2.32 15.90 18.45
N GLU A 162 -2.58 16.58 17.34
CA GLU A 162 -1.97 17.86 17.01
C GLU A 162 -2.84 19.07 17.40
#